data_6784d7658d5b488e3384b39778a268c9
#
_entry.id   6784d7658d5b488e3384b39778a268c9
#
_cell.length_a   1.000
_cell.length_b   1.000
_cell.length_c   1.000
_cell.angle_alpha   90.00
_cell.angle_beta   90.00
_cell.angle_gamma   90.00
#
_symmetry.space_group_name_H-M   'P 1'
#
loop_
_entity.id
_entity.type
_entity.pdbx_description
1 polymer ?
#
loop_
_entity_poly.entity_id
_entity_poly.type
_entity_poly.pdbx_seq_one_letter_code
_entity_poly.pdbx_strand_id
1 'polypeptide(L)'
;MDIKIEKKKYLVPRKYWAWIGGGAVLIAVLIWLGLGNFSSTLKVDRKGLSIGTVEKAQFNDYVSVDGQVVPISVVQISSEEGGIVLEKVVDEGAHVNKGDVIVKLSNSNLDLEILNAESELAEKQDMLRNTQISMEQDRLNNSNEELSLSQDVITKRRSYQHQAALHKEELNSREEYLKAKEDYDLAVKKHALISKRLKKDAQLRRSQMDQMGDNLEAMQKNVQLVRQRKEKLNIRSTISGEIGLFDVELGQSIQAGQKIGVINDLSDFKVQAQVDEHYIDRVKPGLTATFDQNGKHYLLQVRKVYPEVRDGRFRIDFIFKGVRPGNIRTGQTYYVDLQLGQSKQAIIIPKGTFYSVTGGQWIFVLDKSGKKAYRRKITIGRQNPQYYEVIEGLEPGEQVIVSGYEAYKDNDVLVFN
;
A
#
# COMPACT_ATOMS: atom_id res chain seq x y z
N MET A 1 -81.41 -15.09 70.61
CA MET A 1 -82.28 -15.20 69.43
C MET A 1 -81.49 -15.70 68.25
N ASP A 2 -81.38 -17.05 68.10
CA ASP A 2 -80.57 -17.67 67.05
C ASP A 2 -81.46 -17.89 65.80
N ILE A 3 -81.06 -17.33 64.70
CA ILE A 3 -81.66 -17.52 63.41
C ILE A 3 -80.86 -18.60 62.66
N LYS A 4 -81.45 -19.81 62.57
CA LYS A 4 -80.91 -20.87 61.71
C LYS A 4 -81.12 -20.54 60.23
N ILE A 5 -80.04 -20.46 59.49
CA ILE A 5 -80.05 -20.32 58.04
C ILE A 5 -80.07 -21.73 57.42
N GLU A 6 -81.14 -22.06 56.77
CA GLU A 6 -81.28 -23.32 55.98
C GLU A 6 -80.47 -23.22 54.69
N LYS A 7 -79.51 -24.15 54.48
CA LYS A 7 -78.79 -24.35 53.22
C LYS A 7 -79.72 -25.01 52.17
N LYS A 8 -80.12 -24.26 51.18
CA LYS A 8 -80.77 -24.81 49.97
C LYS A 8 -79.74 -25.67 49.21
N LYS A 9 -80.01 -27.00 49.14
CA LYS A 9 -79.33 -27.93 48.24
C LYS A 9 -79.87 -27.68 46.82
N TYR A 10 -79.07 -27.09 45.96
CA TYR A 10 -79.34 -27.01 44.52
C TYR A 10 -79.08 -28.40 43.89
N LEU A 11 -80.06 -29.25 43.80
CA LEU A 11 -80.02 -30.46 42.98
C LEU A 11 -80.41 -30.09 41.55
N VAL A 12 -79.46 -30.20 40.63
CA VAL A 12 -79.67 -29.98 39.20
C VAL A 12 -80.75 -30.93 38.72
N PRO A 13 -81.84 -30.41 38.09
CA PRO A 13 -82.96 -31.26 37.65
C PRO A 13 -82.46 -32.32 36.63
N ARG A 14 -82.93 -33.51 36.73
CA ARG A 14 -82.57 -34.74 35.98
C ARG A 14 -82.57 -34.52 34.45
N LYS A 15 -83.28 -33.50 33.97
CA LYS A 15 -83.45 -33.12 32.57
C LYS A 15 -82.13 -32.54 31.95
N TYR A 16 -81.16 -32.03 32.77
CA TYR A 16 -79.88 -31.48 32.30
C TYR A 16 -78.72 -32.47 32.40
N TRP A 17 -78.89 -33.65 32.95
CA TRP A 17 -77.81 -34.64 33.07
C TRP A 17 -77.30 -35.14 31.73
N ALA A 18 -78.19 -35.26 30.74
CA ALA A 18 -77.78 -35.62 29.36
C ALA A 18 -76.95 -34.54 28.72
N TRP A 19 -77.17 -33.22 29.00
CA TRP A 19 -76.42 -32.11 28.48
C TRP A 19 -75.09 -31.93 29.20
N ILE A 20 -75.02 -32.19 30.51
CA ILE A 20 -73.80 -32.17 31.28
C ILE A 20 -72.94 -33.36 30.89
N GLY A 21 -73.43 -34.52 30.67
CA GLY A 21 -72.74 -35.70 30.17
C GLY A 21 -72.20 -35.47 28.75
N GLY A 22 -73.01 -34.88 27.86
CA GLY A 22 -72.60 -34.52 26.51
C GLY A 22 -71.47 -33.47 26.52
N GLY A 23 -71.61 -32.44 27.36
CA GLY A 23 -70.57 -31.43 27.55
C GLY A 23 -69.25 -31.98 28.08
N ALA A 24 -69.28 -32.89 29.06
CA ALA A 24 -68.12 -33.55 29.61
C ALA A 24 -67.40 -34.47 28.58
N VAL A 25 -68.17 -35.17 27.73
CA VAL A 25 -67.63 -35.99 26.64
C VAL A 25 -66.95 -35.04 25.55
N LEU A 26 -67.61 -33.94 25.25
CA LEU A 26 -67.08 -32.98 24.27
C LEU A 26 -65.81 -32.32 24.77
N ILE A 27 -65.72 -31.95 26.06
CA ILE A 27 -64.55 -31.46 26.71
C ILE A 27 -63.43 -32.52 26.76
N ALA A 28 -63.75 -33.77 27.07
CA ALA A 28 -62.84 -34.91 27.07
C ALA A 28 -62.27 -35.18 25.65
N VAL A 29 -63.09 -35.05 24.59
CA VAL A 29 -62.69 -35.18 23.19
C VAL A 29 -61.83 -33.99 22.77
N LEU A 30 -62.17 -32.77 23.20
CA LEU A 30 -61.34 -31.59 22.94
C LEU A 30 -59.99 -31.66 23.68
N ILE A 31 -59.95 -32.14 24.91
CA ILE A 31 -58.75 -32.43 25.67
C ILE A 31 -57.92 -33.54 25.00
N TRP A 32 -58.60 -34.62 24.53
CA TRP A 32 -57.89 -35.67 23.78
C TRP A 32 -57.39 -35.24 22.44
N LEU A 33 -58.12 -34.39 21.69
CA LEU A 33 -57.66 -33.74 20.46
C LEU A 33 -56.55 -32.69 20.72
N GLY A 34 -56.60 -31.93 21.82
CA GLY A 34 -55.60 -30.93 22.18
C GLY A 34 -54.32 -31.51 22.82
N LEU A 35 -54.41 -32.63 23.52
CA LEU A 35 -53.27 -33.34 24.14
C LEU A 35 -52.74 -34.51 23.27
N GLY A 36 -53.47 -34.89 22.20
CA GLY A 36 -53.01 -35.87 21.24
C GLY A 36 -51.80 -35.28 20.48
N ASN A 37 -50.56 -35.67 20.81
CA ASN A 37 -49.38 -35.39 20.03
C ASN A 37 -49.51 -36.07 18.65
N PHE A 38 -50.11 -35.37 17.68
CA PHE A 38 -50.06 -35.75 16.26
C PHE A 38 -48.65 -35.53 15.71
N SER A 39 -47.69 -36.37 16.16
CA SER A 39 -46.36 -36.38 15.54
C SER A 39 -46.51 -36.93 14.12
N SER A 40 -46.21 -36.08 13.13
CA SER A 40 -46.18 -36.50 11.73
C SER A 40 -45.07 -37.54 11.55
N THR A 41 -45.47 -38.78 11.13
CA THR A 41 -44.53 -39.90 10.94
C THR A 41 -44.36 -40.21 9.45
N LEU A 42 -43.13 -40.37 8.99
CA LEU A 42 -42.80 -40.76 7.63
C LEU A 42 -41.95 -42.04 7.62
N LYS A 43 -42.26 -42.97 6.72
CA LYS A 43 -41.40 -44.12 6.47
C LYS A 43 -40.32 -43.76 5.46
N VAL A 44 -39.08 -44.02 5.82
CA VAL A 44 -37.88 -43.66 5.00
C VAL A 44 -36.98 -44.88 4.88
N ASP A 45 -36.41 -45.07 3.70
CA ASP A 45 -35.38 -46.09 3.49
C ASP A 45 -34.04 -45.64 4.12
N ARG A 46 -33.52 -46.46 5.01
CA ARG A 46 -32.26 -46.19 5.72
C ARG A 46 -31.01 -46.11 4.79
N LYS A 47 -31.06 -46.80 3.63
CA LYS A 47 -29.91 -46.87 2.69
C LYS A 47 -29.56 -45.53 2.06
N GLY A 48 -30.48 -44.57 2.03
CA GLY A 48 -30.27 -43.23 1.48
C GLY A 48 -29.81 -42.19 2.49
N LEU A 49 -29.61 -42.55 3.75
CA LEU A 49 -29.29 -41.62 4.82
C LEU A 49 -27.81 -41.70 5.23
N SER A 50 -27.17 -40.57 5.34
CA SER A 50 -25.86 -40.45 5.99
C SER A 50 -26.08 -40.24 7.48
N ILE A 51 -25.53 -41.16 8.29
CA ILE A 51 -25.60 -41.10 9.74
C ILE A 51 -24.24 -40.69 10.29
N GLY A 52 -24.21 -39.67 11.12
CA GLY A 52 -23.03 -39.22 11.86
C GLY A 52 -23.16 -39.59 13.33
N THR A 53 -22.06 -39.83 14.00
CA THR A 53 -22.01 -40.04 15.45
C THR A 53 -21.67 -38.72 16.15
N VAL A 54 -22.34 -38.46 17.25
CA VAL A 54 -22.05 -37.33 18.13
C VAL A 54 -20.85 -37.70 19.01
N GLU A 55 -19.79 -36.97 18.92
CA GLU A 55 -18.55 -37.24 19.64
C GLU A 55 -18.12 -36.07 20.53
N LYS A 56 -17.51 -36.39 21.67
CA LYS A 56 -16.80 -35.39 22.46
C LYS A 56 -15.34 -35.46 22.10
N ALA A 57 -14.89 -34.50 21.26
CA ALA A 57 -13.52 -34.49 20.73
C ALA A 57 -12.93 -33.08 20.77
N GLN A 58 -11.66 -32.98 20.41
CA GLN A 58 -10.96 -31.72 20.28
C GLN A 58 -11.46 -31.00 19.02
N PHE A 59 -12.16 -29.90 19.20
CA PHE A 59 -12.62 -29.06 18.11
C PHE A 59 -11.55 -28.04 17.75
N ASN A 60 -11.04 -28.14 16.54
CA ASN A 60 -10.10 -27.19 15.96
C ASN A 60 -10.88 -26.13 15.18
N ASP A 61 -10.82 -24.90 15.63
CA ASP A 61 -11.53 -23.78 15.02
C ASP A 61 -10.67 -23.18 13.91
N TYR A 62 -10.85 -23.65 12.68
CA TYR A 62 -10.09 -23.22 11.52
C TYR A 62 -10.96 -23.06 10.28
N VAL A 63 -10.46 -22.29 9.32
CA VAL A 63 -11.04 -22.14 7.98
C VAL A 63 -9.97 -22.47 6.95
N SER A 64 -10.33 -23.29 5.95
CA SER A 64 -9.46 -23.60 4.82
C SER A 64 -9.63 -22.54 3.75
N VAL A 65 -8.52 -21.98 3.27
CA VAL A 65 -8.48 -20.95 2.26
C VAL A 65 -7.41 -21.28 1.21
N ASP A 66 -7.66 -20.88 -0.03
CA ASP A 66 -6.70 -21.03 -1.11
C ASP A 66 -5.68 -19.89 -1.04
N GLY A 67 -4.44 -20.24 -0.77
CA GLY A 67 -3.33 -19.32 -0.69
C GLY A 67 -2.42 -19.41 -1.90
N GLN A 68 -2.21 -18.32 -2.60
CA GLN A 68 -1.28 -18.24 -3.73
C GLN A 68 0.08 -17.71 -3.28
N VAL A 69 1.14 -18.40 -3.67
CA VAL A 69 2.51 -17.94 -3.44
C VAL A 69 2.81 -16.75 -4.34
N VAL A 70 3.27 -15.67 -3.75
CA VAL A 70 3.71 -14.47 -4.45
C VAL A 70 5.06 -14.01 -3.91
N PRO A 71 5.86 -13.26 -4.69
CA PRO A 71 7.10 -12.65 -4.21
C PRO A 71 6.85 -11.78 -2.98
N ILE A 72 7.85 -11.63 -2.12
CA ILE A 72 7.72 -10.76 -0.93
C ILE A 72 7.45 -9.31 -1.31
N SER A 73 8.04 -8.86 -2.43
CA SER A 73 7.85 -7.55 -3.01
C SER A 73 7.82 -7.63 -4.53
N VAL A 74 7.02 -6.76 -5.14
CA VAL A 74 6.96 -6.58 -6.59
C VAL A 74 7.12 -5.10 -6.87
N VAL A 75 8.15 -4.73 -7.64
CA VAL A 75 8.45 -3.36 -8.00
C VAL A 75 8.11 -3.15 -9.48
N GLN A 76 7.35 -2.09 -9.77
CA GLN A 76 7.02 -1.73 -11.15
C GLN A 76 8.22 -1.06 -11.82
N ILE A 77 8.49 -1.43 -13.07
CA ILE A 77 9.43 -0.75 -13.95
C ILE A 77 8.63 0.24 -14.78
N SER A 78 8.95 1.52 -14.66
CA SER A 78 8.37 2.58 -15.48
C SER A 78 9.47 3.45 -16.06
N SER A 79 9.23 4.01 -17.25
CA SER A 79 10.14 4.97 -17.85
C SER A 79 9.97 6.34 -17.22
N GLU A 80 11.07 7.00 -16.83
CA GLU A 80 11.03 8.39 -16.36
C GLU A 80 10.98 9.38 -17.52
N GLU A 81 11.61 9.05 -18.67
CA GLU A 81 11.64 9.86 -19.90
C GLU A 81 11.01 9.08 -21.05
N GLY A 82 10.36 9.77 -21.99
CA GLY A 82 9.82 9.16 -23.18
C GLY A 82 10.91 8.90 -24.24
N GLY A 83 10.71 7.86 -25.06
CA GLY A 83 11.62 7.55 -26.14
C GLY A 83 11.21 6.31 -26.93
N ILE A 84 12.01 5.96 -27.92
CA ILE A 84 11.85 4.75 -28.74
C ILE A 84 12.81 3.69 -28.21
N VAL A 85 12.34 2.47 -28.03
CA VAL A 85 13.16 1.34 -27.58
C VAL A 85 14.25 1.05 -28.61
N LEU A 86 15.49 1.33 -28.22
CA LEU A 86 16.68 1.08 -29.03
C LEU A 86 17.22 -0.34 -28.83
N GLU A 87 17.21 -0.79 -27.57
CA GLU A 87 17.76 -2.08 -27.17
C GLU A 87 17.04 -2.63 -25.95
N LYS A 88 16.63 -3.88 -26.01
CA LYS A 88 16.16 -4.68 -24.89
C LYS A 88 17.34 -5.50 -24.38
N VAL A 89 17.90 -5.09 -23.21
CA VAL A 89 19.14 -5.69 -22.68
C VAL A 89 18.87 -7.01 -21.98
N VAL A 90 17.68 -7.14 -21.36
CA VAL A 90 17.27 -8.33 -20.61
C VAL A 90 15.88 -8.79 -21.05
N ASP A 91 15.63 -10.09 -20.95
CA ASP A 91 14.34 -10.71 -21.25
C ASP A 91 13.53 -11.01 -19.98
N GLU A 92 12.25 -11.33 -20.17
CA GLU A 92 11.38 -11.84 -19.12
C GLU A 92 11.98 -13.12 -18.49
N GLY A 93 11.91 -13.23 -17.17
CA GLY A 93 12.50 -14.32 -16.40
C GLY A 93 14.00 -14.17 -16.12
N ALA A 94 14.68 -13.16 -16.65
CA ALA A 94 16.10 -12.92 -16.37
C ALA A 94 16.31 -12.36 -14.95
N HIS A 95 17.40 -12.79 -14.32
CA HIS A 95 17.83 -12.21 -13.04
C HIS A 95 18.61 -10.92 -13.26
N VAL A 96 18.27 -9.88 -12.51
CA VAL A 96 18.93 -8.57 -12.56
C VAL A 96 19.37 -8.13 -11.16
N ASN A 97 20.48 -7.40 -11.10
CA ASN A 97 20.93 -6.74 -9.90
C ASN A 97 20.48 -5.28 -9.89
N LYS A 98 20.41 -4.68 -8.71
CA LYS A 98 20.15 -3.25 -8.58
C LYS A 98 21.15 -2.44 -9.39
N GLY A 99 20.66 -1.58 -10.29
CA GLY A 99 21.46 -0.71 -11.16
C GLY A 99 21.69 -1.27 -12.57
N ASP A 100 21.41 -2.55 -12.83
CA ASP A 100 21.56 -3.14 -14.16
C ASP A 100 20.60 -2.47 -15.15
N VAL A 101 21.07 -2.24 -16.38
CA VAL A 101 20.25 -1.68 -17.46
C VAL A 101 19.33 -2.75 -18.00
N ILE A 102 18.03 -2.43 -18.05
CA ILE A 102 16.97 -3.32 -18.55
C ILE A 102 16.63 -2.98 -20.00
N VAL A 103 16.40 -1.69 -20.26
CA VAL A 103 16.05 -1.16 -21.60
C VAL A 103 16.83 0.11 -21.85
N LYS A 104 17.28 0.30 -23.08
CA LYS A 104 17.81 1.58 -23.58
C LYS A 104 16.83 2.22 -24.52
N LEU A 105 16.47 3.46 -24.24
CA LEU A 105 15.62 4.29 -25.10
C LEU A 105 16.48 5.27 -25.90
N SER A 106 15.95 5.70 -27.04
CA SER A 106 16.47 6.79 -27.85
C SER A 106 15.47 7.93 -27.87
N ASN A 107 15.93 9.17 -27.69
CA ASN A 107 15.09 10.36 -27.78
C ASN A 107 15.87 11.50 -28.47
N SER A 108 15.63 11.67 -29.78
CA SER A 108 16.30 12.68 -30.60
C SER A 108 15.99 14.13 -30.15
N ASN A 109 14.81 14.39 -29.57
CA ASN A 109 14.46 15.71 -29.08
C ASN A 109 15.32 16.06 -27.85
N LEU A 110 15.57 15.10 -26.96
CA LEU A 110 16.45 15.30 -25.81
C LEU A 110 17.90 15.49 -26.24
N ASP A 111 18.37 14.80 -27.29
CA ASP A 111 19.69 15.00 -27.86
C ASP A 111 19.85 16.41 -28.45
N LEU A 112 18.84 16.94 -29.12
CA LEU A 112 18.80 18.33 -29.59
C LEU A 112 18.76 19.34 -28.44
N GLU A 113 18.01 19.06 -27.37
CA GLU A 113 17.95 19.91 -26.18
C GLU A 113 19.33 20.03 -25.52
N ILE A 114 20.07 18.92 -25.42
CA ILE A 114 21.45 18.91 -24.89
C ILE A 114 22.36 19.78 -25.79
N LEU A 115 22.32 19.56 -27.11
CA LEU A 115 23.15 20.31 -28.05
C LEU A 115 22.89 21.82 -27.98
N ASN A 116 21.61 22.21 -27.87
CA ASN A 116 21.23 23.61 -27.73
C ASN A 116 21.76 24.21 -26.41
N ALA A 117 21.58 23.51 -25.29
CA ALA A 117 22.05 23.95 -23.99
C ALA A 117 23.58 24.07 -23.93
N GLU A 118 24.31 23.15 -24.55
CA GLU A 118 25.78 23.19 -24.66
C GLU A 118 26.24 24.34 -25.56
N SER A 119 25.53 24.60 -26.67
CA SER A 119 25.85 25.72 -27.58
C SER A 119 25.65 27.09 -26.90
N GLU A 120 24.53 27.21 -26.15
CA GLU A 120 24.25 28.44 -25.38
C GLU A 120 25.28 28.66 -24.27
N LEU A 121 25.72 27.61 -23.59
CA LEU A 121 26.79 27.68 -22.60
C LEU A 121 28.08 28.16 -23.22
N ALA A 122 28.48 27.61 -24.39
CA ALA A 122 29.69 27.98 -25.12
C ALA A 122 29.64 29.47 -25.54
N GLU A 123 28.51 29.95 -26.10
CA GLU A 123 28.30 31.34 -26.45
C GLU A 123 28.50 32.27 -25.24
N LYS A 124 27.94 31.93 -24.09
CA LYS A 124 28.09 32.75 -22.88
C LYS A 124 29.50 32.71 -22.30
N GLN A 125 30.21 31.61 -22.44
CA GLN A 125 31.63 31.50 -22.07
C GLN A 125 32.50 32.43 -22.94
N ASP A 126 32.25 32.45 -24.26
CA ASP A 126 32.99 33.34 -25.18
C ASP A 126 32.66 34.82 -24.92
N MET A 127 31.37 35.14 -24.65
CA MET A 127 30.96 36.48 -24.24
C MET A 127 31.65 36.93 -22.94
N LEU A 128 31.75 36.07 -21.94
CA LEU A 128 32.47 36.35 -20.69
C LEU A 128 33.95 36.62 -20.98
N ARG A 129 34.62 35.79 -21.77
CA ARG A 129 36.03 35.95 -22.15
C ARG A 129 36.28 37.30 -22.85
N ASN A 130 35.42 37.64 -23.85
CA ASN A 130 35.53 38.90 -24.56
C ASN A 130 35.33 40.11 -23.66
N THR A 131 34.36 40.02 -22.74
CA THR A 131 34.11 41.05 -21.72
C THR A 131 35.31 41.20 -20.79
N GLN A 132 35.94 40.11 -20.34
CA GLN A 132 37.16 40.15 -19.51
C GLN A 132 38.31 40.83 -20.21
N ILE A 133 38.55 40.53 -21.51
CA ILE A 133 39.60 41.16 -22.31
C ILE A 133 39.36 42.69 -22.43
N SER A 134 38.13 43.10 -22.77
CA SER A 134 37.74 44.50 -22.86
C SER A 134 37.95 45.23 -21.52
N MET A 135 37.51 44.64 -20.42
CA MET A 135 37.66 45.21 -19.08
C MET A 135 39.11 45.34 -18.66
N GLU A 136 40.00 44.45 -19.09
CA GLU A 136 41.43 44.52 -18.81
C GLU A 136 42.07 45.64 -19.63
N GLN A 137 41.72 45.82 -20.91
CA GLN A 137 42.16 46.92 -21.73
C GLN A 137 41.79 48.29 -21.12
N ASP A 138 40.49 48.41 -20.68
CA ASP A 138 40.00 49.62 -20.02
C ASP A 138 40.72 49.87 -18.69
N ARG A 139 41.06 48.82 -17.92
CA ARG A 139 41.86 48.93 -16.69
C ARG A 139 43.25 49.49 -16.96
N LEU A 140 43.91 48.97 -18.00
CA LEU A 140 45.26 49.47 -18.39
C LEU A 140 45.25 50.93 -18.86
N ASN A 141 44.23 51.29 -19.68
CA ASN A 141 44.04 52.68 -20.13
C ASN A 141 43.80 53.63 -18.96
N ASN A 142 42.93 53.27 -18.07
CA ASN A 142 42.59 54.02 -16.87
C ASN A 142 43.83 54.18 -15.92
N SER A 143 44.63 53.14 -15.78
CA SER A 143 45.86 53.16 -14.98
C SER A 143 46.91 54.14 -15.58
N ASN A 144 47.00 54.16 -16.90
CA ASN A 144 47.90 55.13 -17.58
C ASN A 144 47.42 56.58 -17.38
N GLU A 145 46.09 56.83 -17.43
CA GLU A 145 45.49 58.15 -17.14
C GLU A 145 45.80 58.60 -15.69
N GLU A 146 45.61 57.71 -14.71
CA GLU A 146 45.89 57.97 -13.30
C GLU A 146 47.38 58.31 -13.08
N LEU A 147 48.25 57.48 -13.70
CA LEU A 147 49.71 57.74 -13.63
C LEU A 147 50.07 59.07 -14.17
N SER A 148 49.55 59.48 -15.36
CA SER A 148 49.77 60.78 -15.98
C SER A 148 49.33 61.95 -15.08
N LEU A 149 48.13 61.87 -14.50
CA LEU A 149 47.63 62.90 -13.58
C LEU A 149 48.40 62.95 -12.26
N SER A 150 48.89 61.80 -11.77
CA SER A 150 49.78 61.75 -10.60
C SER A 150 51.09 62.46 -10.86
N GLN A 151 51.65 62.27 -12.04
CA GLN A 151 52.90 63.01 -12.47
C GLN A 151 52.64 64.51 -12.58
N ASP A 152 51.47 64.94 -13.10
CA ASP A 152 51.11 66.37 -13.18
C ASP A 152 50.99 66.97 -11.77
N VAL A 153 50.36 66.28 -10.81
CA VAL A 153 50.34 66.75 -9.40
C VAL A 153 51.72 66.91 -8.83
N ILE A 154 52.61 65.96 -9.07
CA ILE A 154 54.02 66.07 -8.59
C ILE A 154 54.75 67.29 -9.19
N THR A 155 54.57 67.50 -10.49
CA THR A 155 55.21 68.61 -11.21
C THR A 155 54.68 69.99 -10.75
N LYS A 156 53.32 70.11 -10.66
CA LYS A 156 52.67 71.35 -10.17
C LYS A 156 52.95 71.62 -8.69
N ARG A 157 53.05 70.57 -7.87
CA ARG A 157 53.48 70.71 -6.47
C ARG A 157 54.88 71.28 -6.35
N ARG A 158 55.82 70.78 -7.12
CA ARG A 158 57.22 71.30 -7.15
C ARG A 158 57.30 72.76 -7.56
N SER A 159 56.52 73.13 -8.62
CA SER A 159 56.42 74.52 -9.07
C SER A 159 55.86 75.46 -8.00
N TYR A 160 54.73 75.05 -7.39
CA TYR A 160 54.10 75.77 -6.28
C TYR A 160 55.05 75.97 -5.09
N GLN A 161 55.78 74.89 -4.66
CA GLN A 161 56.73 74.96 -3.57
C GLN A 161 57.91 75.93 -3.90
N HIS A 162 58.40 75.96 -5.13
CA HIS A 162 59.44 76.88 -5.59
C HIS A 162 58.94 78.33 -5.58
N GLN A 163 57.77 78.64 -6.16
CA GLN A 163 57.20 79.95 -6.15
C GLN A 163 56.83 80.47 -4.73
N ALA A 164 56.40 79.56 -3.85
CA ALA A 164 56.10 79.88 -2.45
C ALA A 164 57.39 80.25 -1.66
N ALA A 165 58.52 79.62 -1.93
CA ALA A 165 59.84 80.00 -1.35
C ALA A 165 60.29 81.34 -1.82
N LEU A 166 60.22 81.61 -3.14
CA LEU A 166 60.59 82.93 -3.71
C LEU A 166 59.69 84.07 -3.19
N HIS A 167 58.39 83.80 -3.02
CA HIS A 167 57.45 84.80 -2.50
C HIS A 167 57.72 85.18 -1.04
N LYS A 168 58.13 84.24 -0.23
CA LYS A 168 58.58 84.47 1.16
C LYS A 168 59.82 85.39 1.26
N GLU A 169 60.69 85.35 0.22
CA GLU A 169 61.89 86.16 0.11
C GLU A 169 61.61 87.45 -0.69
N GLU A 170 60.34 87.76 -1.03
CA GLU A 170 59.92 88.95 -1.82
C GLU A 170 60.50 89.01 -3.24
N LEU A 171 60.93 87.84 -3.80
CA LEU A 171 61.64 87.76 -5.09
C LEU A 171 60.74 87.48 -6.30
N ASN A 172 59.36 87.32 -6.09
CA ASN A 172 58.39 87.07 -7.15
C ASN A 172 57.12 87.92 -6.89
N SER A 173 56.26 88.06 -7.97
CA SER A 173 55.00 88.72 -7.85
C SER A 173 53.92 87.82 -7.13
N ARG A 174 52.99 88.50 -6.46
CA ARG A 174 51.84 87.81 -5.85
C ARG A 174 51.00 87.03 -6.87
N GLU A 175 50.88 87.51 -8.09
CA GLU A 175 50.16 86.87 -9.19
C GLU A 175 50.83 85.53 -9.59
N GLU A 176 52.14 85.47 -9.72
CA GLU A 176 52.89 84.25 -10.04
C GLU A 176 52.70 83.16 -8.94
N TYR A 177 52.76 83.58 -7.68
CA TYR A 177 52.52 82.70 -6.56
C TYR A 177 51.06 82.12 -6.58
N LEU A 178 50.04 83.02 -6.75
CA LEU A 178 48.64 82.59 -6.79
C LEU A 178 48.35 81.64 -7.97
N LYS A 179 48.90 81.94 -9.14
CA LYS A 179 48.77 81.10 -10.32
C LYS A 179 49.36 79.69 -10.09
N ALA A 180 50.59 79.64 -9.53
CA ALA A 180 51.17 78.31 -9.21
C ALA A 180 50.38 77.54 -8.17
N LYS A 181 49.81 78.23 -7.20
CA LYS A 181 48.90 77.61 -6.22
C LYS A 181 47.61 77.06 -6.85
N GLU A 182 46.91 77.85 -7.67
CA GLU A 182 45.71 77.47 -8.38
C GLU A 182 45.94 76.28 -9.32
N ASP A 183 47.06 76.32 -10.06
CA ASP A 183 47.49 75.19 -10.92
C ASP A 183 47.62 73.87 -10.11
N TYR A 184 48.33 73.98 -8.96
CA TYR A 184 48.46 72.80 -8.07
C TYR A 184 47.14 72.31 -7.51
N ASP A 185 46.32 73.24 -6.99
CA ASP A 185 45.00 72.89 -6.43
C ASP A 185 44.08 72.23 -7.50
N LEU A 186 44.12 72.68 -8.74
CA LEU A 186 43.42 72.13 -9.88
C LEU A 186 43.96 70.75 -10.22
N ALA A 187 45.27 70.50 -10.26
CA ALA A 187 45.86 69.20 -10.52
C ALA A 187 45.48 68.18 -9.43
N VAL A 188 45.53 68.59 -8.16
CA VAL A 188 45.05 67.73 -7.03
C VAL A 188 43.58 67.37 -7.17
N LYS A 189 42.70 68.36 -7.50
CA LYS A 189 41.26 68.05 -7.69
C LYS A 189 41.03 67.13 -8.86
N LYS A 190 41.75 67.29 -10.00
CA LYS A 190 41.65 66.41 -11.16
C LYS A 190 42.07 64.99 -10.81
N HIS A 191 43.18 64.79 -10.14
CA HIS A 191 43.68 63.49 -9.71
C HIS A 191 42.71 62.84 -8.73
N ALA A 192 42.14 63.55 -7.72
CA ALA A 192 41.16 63.03 -6.77
C ALA A 192 39.86 62.59 -7.46
N LEU A 193 39.38 63.34 -8.47
CA LEU A 193 38.21 63.02 -9.25
C LEU A 193 38.40 61.69 -10.04
N ILE A 194 39.51 61.54 -10.73
CA ILE A 194 39.86 60.32 -11.48
C ILE A 194 40.01 59.14 -10.54
N SER A 195 40.76 59.28 -9.43
CA SER A 195 40.86 58.17 -8.45
C SER A 195 39.49 57.71 -7.91
N LYS A 196 38.57 58.65 -7.64
CA LYS A 196 37.19 58.33 -7.24
C LYS A 196 36.41 57.61 -8.35
N ARG A 197 36.57 58.07 -9.63
CA ARG A 197 35.94 57.38 -10.79
C ARG A 197 36.45 55.97 -10.93
N LEU A 198 37.75 55.74 -10.88
CA LEU A 198 38.38 54.43 -11.02
C LEU A 198 37.93 53.44 -9.94
N LYS A 199 37.80 53.90 -8.69
CA LYS A 199 37.26 53.06 -7.60
C LYS A 199 35.82 52.60 -7.88
N LYS A 200 34.98 53.54 -8.35
CA LYS A 200 33.60 53.21 -8.72
C LYS A 200 33.52 52.27 -9.91
N ASP A 201 34.30 52.50 -10.94
CA ASP A 201 34.37 51.64 -12.12
C ASP A 201 34.90 50.23 -11.78
N ALA A 202 35.85 50.11 -10.87
CA ALA A 202 36.32 48.82 -10.37
C ALA A 202 35.20 48.05 -9.62
N GLN A 203 34.40 48.75 -8.82
CA GLN A 203 33.24 48.12 -8.15
C GLN A 203 32.16 47.65 -9.14
N LEU A 204 31.82 48.47 -10.13
CA LEU A 204 30.86 48.11 -11.18
C LEU A 204 31.35 46.91 -12.00
N ARG A 205 32.62 46.93 -12.43
CA ARG A 205 33.20 45.79 -13.15
C ARG A 205 33.16 44.51 -12.34
N ARG A 206 33.50 44.57 -11.04
CA ARG A 206 33.43 43.41 -10.17
C ARG A 206 31.99 42.85 -10.08
N SER A 207 31.00 43.72 -9.82
CA SER A 207 29.60 43.32 -9.78
C SER A 207 29.11 42.73 -11.11
N GLN A 208 29.54 43.27 -12.24
CA GLN A 208 29.20 42.75 -13.57
C GLN A 208 29.84 41.38 -13.79
N MET A 209 31.08 41.18 -13.38
CA MET A 209 31.78 39.89 -13.49
C MET A 209 31.14 38.84 -12.60
N ASP A 210 30.79 39.18 -11.34
CA ASP A 210 30.10 38.28 -10.42
C ASP A 210 28.74 37.84 -11.01
N GLN A 211 27.96 38.78 -11.55
CA GLN A 211 26.66 38.46 -12.20
C GLN A 211 26.81 37.56 -13.44
N MET A 212 27.86 37.81 -14.26
CA MET A 212 28.14 36.94 -15.41
C MET A 212 28.58 35.55 -14.97
N GLY A 213 29.37 35.45 -13.88
CA GLY A 213 29.73 34.18 -13.25
C GLY A 213 28.54 33.38 -12.76
N ASP A 214 27.62 34.02 -12.04
CA ASP A 214 26.38 33.39 -11.54
C ASP A 214 25.51 32.86 -12.69
N ASN A 215 25.37 33.64 -13.76
CA ASN A 215 24.62 33.21 -14.95
C ASN A 215 25.29 32.01 -15.62
N LEU A 216 26.59 31.97 -15.71
CA LEU A 216 27.34 30.84 -16.28
C LEU A 216 27.18 29.58 -15.43
N GLU A 217 27.25 29.72 -14.11
CA GLU A 217 27.01 28.59 -13.19
C GLU A 217 25.57 28.01 -13.34
N ALA A 218 24.58 28.89 -13.47
CA ALA A 218 23.20 28.48 -13.72
C ALA A 218 23.07 27.70 -15.04
N MET A 219 23.72 28.15 -16.11
CA MET A 219 23.74 27.45 -17.40
C MET A 219 24.46 26.10 -17.33
N GLN A 220 25.59 26.01 -16.62
CA GLN A 220 26.28 24.75 -16.39
C GLN A 220 25.40 23.75 -15.67
N LYS A 221 24.63 24.18 -14.64
CA LYS A 221 23.65 23.35 -13.96
C LYS A 221 22.53 22.90 -14.90
N ASN A 222 22.07 23.78 -15.79
CA ASN A 222 21.07 23.39 -16.79
C ASN A 222 21.56 22.28 -17.71
N VAL A 223 22.77 22.42 -18.29
CA VAL A 223 23.40 21.37 -19.12
C VAL A 223 23.52 20.07 -18.34
N GLN A 224 23.93 20.13 -17.08
CA GLN A 224 24.02 18.95 -16.23
C GLN A 224 22.67 18.27 -16.01
N LEU A 225 21.59 19.03 -15.78
CA LEU A 225 20.23 18.49 -15.60
C LEU A 225 19.74 17.80 -16.88
N VAL A 226 19.93 18.42 -18.05
CA VAL A 226 19.52 17.82 -19.32
C VAL A 226 20.32 16.54 -19.60
N ARG A 227 21.61 16.50 -19.29
CA ARG A 227 22.43 15.28 -19.39
C ARG A 227 21.95 14.18 -18.43
N GLN A 228 21.57 14.53 -17.20
CA GLN A 228 20.98 13.57 -16.25
C GLN A 228 19.67 12.97 -16.78
N ARG A 229 18.83 13.78 -17.45
CA ARG A 229 17.63 13.27 -18.12
C ARG A 229 17.99 12.26 -19.22
N LYS A 230 19.06 12.49 -19.98
CA LYS A 230 19.55 11.52 -20.98
C LYS A 230 19.95 10.19 -20.35
N GLU A 231 20.60 10.21 -19.19
CA GLU A 231 20.95 8.97 -18.47
C GLU A 231 19.72 8.16 -18.06
N LYS A 232 18.55 8.81 -17.84
CA LYS A 232 17.29 8.16 -17.51
C LYS A 232 16.65 7.44 -18.70
N LEU A 233 17.14 7.64 -19.92
CA LEU A 233 16.80 6.83 -21.08
C LEU A 233 17.32 5.37 -20.94
N ASN A 234 18.34 5.16 -20.11
CA ASN A 234 18.75 3.83 -19.69
C ASN A 234 17.90 3.42 -18.47
N ILE A 235 16.81 2.68 -18.73
CA ILE A 235 15.94 2.20 -17.65
C ILE A 235 16.68 1.14 -16.86
N ARG A 236 16.89 1.38 -15.57
CA ARG A 236 17.68 0.51 -14.69
C ARG A 236 16.82 -0.16 -13.61
N SER A 237 17.24 -1.33 -13.20
CA SER A 237 16.66 -2.02 -12.06
C SER A 237 16.87 -1.23 -10.75
N THR A 238 15.81 -1.03 -10.00
CA THR A 238 15.84 -0.37 -8.68
C THR A 238 16.13 -1.33 -7.53
N ILE A 239 15.90 -2.64 -7.75
CA ILE A 239 16.15 -3.73 -6.80
C ILE A 239 16.83 -4.90 -7.51
N SER A 240 17.43 -5.81 -6.76
CA SER A 240 17.82 -7.12 -7.29
C SER A 240 16.62 -8.07 -7.29
N GLY A 241 16.44 -8.85 -8.36
CA GLY A 241 15.30 -9.76 -8.49
C GLY A 241 15.20 -10.38 -9.89
N GLU A 242 14.05 -10.93 -10.20
CA GLU A 242 13.76 -11.53 -11.50
C GLU A 242 12.75 -10.67 -12.26
N ILE A 243 13.02 -10.42 -13.54
CA ILE A 243 12.08 -9.71 -14.42
C ILE A 243 10.81 -10.57 -14.56
N GLY A 244 9.68 -10.01 -14.12
CA GLY A 244 8.37 -10.62 -14.34
C GLY A 244 7.79 -10.23 -15.69
N LEU A 245 6.49 -9.90 -15.73
CA LEU A 245 5.84 -9.43 -16.95
C LEU A 245 6.62 -8.23 -17.51
N PHE A 246 7.04 -8.34 -18.78
CA PHE A 246 7.88 -7.35 -19.45
C PHE A 246 7.39 -7.13 -20.89
N ASP A 247 6.51 -6.13 -21.03
CA ASP A 247 5.81 -5.82 -22.30
C ASP A 247 6.53 -4.68 -23.03
N VAL A 248 7.69 -5.01 -23.65
CA VAL A 248 8.51 -4.06 -24.40
C VAL A 248 9.06 -4.73 -25.64
N GLU A 249 8.90 -4.06 -26.80
CA GLU A 249 9.42 -4.50 -28.10
C GLU A 249 10.38 -3.46 -28.69
N LEU A 250 11.34 -3.93 -29.49
CA LEU A 250 12.27 -3.07 -30.23
C LEU A 250 11.51 -2.14 -31.18
N GLY A 251 11.86 -0.86 -31.19
CA GLY A 251 11.19 0.16 -31.99
C GLY A 251 9.88 0.69 -31.42
N GLN A 252 9.39 0.15 -30.31
CA GLN A 252 8.19 0.63 -29.62
C GLN A 252 8.43 2.03 -29.02
N SER A 253 7.42 2.90 -29.12
CA SER A 253 7.43 4.21 -28.45
C SER A 253 6.94 4.08 -27.01
N ILE A 254 7.74 4.50 -26.05
CA ILE A 254 7.44 4.52 -24.62
C ILE A 254 7.22 5.97 -24.17
N GLN A 255 6.16 6.23 -23.43
CA GLN A 255 5.90 7.55 -22.84
C GLN A 255 6.50 7.67 -21.44
N ALA A 256 6.80 8.90 -21.02
CA ALA A 256 7.20 9.17 -19.62
C ALA A 256 6.10 8.71 -18.66
N GLY A 257 6.47 7.99 -17.58
CA GLY A 257 5.55 7.41 -16.62
C GLY A 257 4.91 6.08 -17.05
N GLN A 258 5.11 5.63 -18.28
CA GLN A 258 4.56 4.37 -18.76
C GLN A 258 5.19 3.18 -18.01
N LYS A 259 4.32 2.30 -17.49
CA LYS A 259 4.74 1.01 -16.93
C LYS A 259 5.15 0.09 -18.08
N ILE A 260 6.33 -0.50 -17.97
CA ILE A 260 6.90 -1.40 -18.99
C ILE A 260 7.14 -2.81 -18.46
N GLY A 261 7.06 -3.01 -17.15
CA GLY A 261 7.25 -4.34 -16.57
C GLY A 261 7.22 -4.34 -15.05
N VAL A 262 7.65 -5.46 -14.48
CA VAL A 262 7.79 -5.63 -13.03
C VAL A 262 9.06 -6.41 -12.70
N ILE A 263 9.62 -6.14 -11.52
CA ILE A 263 10.72 -6.93 -10.93
C ILE A 263 10.16 -7.62 -9.68
N ASN A 264 10.30 -8.93 -9.64
CA ASN A 264 9.91 -9.78 -8.54
C ASN A 264 11.10 -9.98 -7.60
N ASP A 265 10.97 -9.54 -6.36
CA ASP A 265 11.94 -9.86 -5.31
C ASP A 265 11.68 -11.29 -4.82
N LEU A 266 12.52 -12.22 -5.26
CA LEU A 266 12.44 -13.64 -4.91
C LEU A 266 13.35 -13.99 -3.70
N SER A 267 13.88 -13.02 -2.98
CA SER A 267 14.66 -13.26 -1.76
C SER A 267 13.83 -13.99 -0.70
N ASP A 268 12.53 -13.72 -0.67
CA ASP A 268 11.55 -14.40 0.16
C ASP A 268 10.18 -14.45 -0.56
N PHE A 269 9.27 -15.27 -0.01
CA PHE A 269 7.91 -15.44 -0.52
C PHE A 269 6.90 -15.19 0.56
N LYS A 270 5.73 -14.76 0.16
CA LYS A 270 4.53 -14.73 0.99
C LYS A 270 3.42 -15.51 0.33
N VAL A 271 2.49 -15.99 1.13
CA VAL A 271 1.27 -16.63 0.62
C VAL A 271 0.12 -15.66 0.80
N GLN A 272 -0.53 -15.31 -0.30
CA GLN A 272 -1.66 -14.39 -0.32
C GLN A 272 -2.94 -15.18 -0.47
N ALA A 273 -3.92 -14.96 0.41
CA ALA A 273 -5.21 -15.64 0.37
C ALA A 273 -6.37 -14.65 0.44
N GLN A 274 -7.51 -15.11 -0.07
CA GLN A 274 -8.81 -14.44 0.06
C GLN A 274 -9.65 -15.20 1.07
N VAL A 275 -10.16 -14.50 2.07
CA VAL A 275 -11.00 -15.03 3.14
C VAL A 275 -12.37 -14.41 3.05
N ASP A 276 -13.41 -15.20 3.30
CA ASP A 276 -14.80 -14.74 3.34
C ASP A 276 -15.01 -13.64 4.41
N GLU A 277 -15.78 -12.62 4.08
CA GLU A 277 -16.02 -11.45 4.94
C GLU A 277 -16.58 -11.81 6.32
N HIS A 278 -17.29 -12.94 6.43
CA HIS A 278 -17.82 -13.44 7.69
C HIS A 278 -16.74 -13.61 8.78
N TYR A 279 -15.50 -13.79 8.39
CA TYR A 279 -14.37 -13.99 9.30
C TYR A 279 -13.56 -12.72 9.60
N ILE A 280 -13.95 -11.54 9.07
CA ILE A 280 -13.13 -10.32 9.12
C ILE A 280 -12.80 -9.87 10.56
N ASP A 281 -13.77 -9.97 11.47
CA ASP A 281 -13.59 -9.59 12.88
C ASP A 281 -12.68 -10.56 13.66
N ARG A 282 -12.56 -11.79 13.17
CA ARG A 282 -11.84 -12.88 13.81
C ARG A 282 -10.40 -13.02 13.30
N VAL A 283 -10.15 -12.63 12.05
CA VAL A 283 -8.82 -12.73 11.44
C VAL A 283 -7.96 -11.53 11.81
N LYS A 284 -6.88 -11.80 12.55
CA LYS A 284 -5.96 -10.78 13.05
C LYS A 284 -4.52 -11.11 12.67
N PRO A 285 -3.67 -10.10 12.52
CA PRO A 285 -2.23 -10.34 12.38
C PRO A 285 -1.71 -11.16 13.56
N GLY A 286 -0.79 -12.09 13.26
CA GLY A 286 -0.21 -12.98 14.26
C GLY A 286 -0.87 -14.35 14.38
N LEU A 287 -2.08 -14.56 13.82
CA LEU A 287 -2.69 -15.88 13.78
C LEU A 287 -1.81 -16.86 13.00
N THR A 288 -1.83 -18.12 13.43
CA THR A 288 -1.09 -19.21 12.78
C THR A 288 -1.97 -19.91 11.75
N ALA A 289 -1.35 -20.41 10.73
CA ALA A 289 -1.97 -21.26 9.73
C ALA A 289 -1.03 -22.39 9.34
N THR A 290 -1.57 -23.47 8.84
CA THR A 290 -0.80 -24.64 8.40
C THR A 290 -1.23 -25.06 7.01
N PHE A 291 -0.32 -25.65 6.25
CA PHE A 291 -0.63 -26.33 5.00
C PHE A 291 0.24 -27.56 4.84
N ASP A 292 -0.25 -28.50 4.06
CA ASP A 292 0.44 -29.74 3.78
C ASP A 292 0.96 -29.76 2.35
N GLN A 293 2.24 -30.11 2.19
CA GLN A 293 2.83 -30.35 0.89
C GLN A 293 3.74 -31.55 0.92
N ASN A 294 3.51 -32.53 0.05
CA ASN A 294 4.31 -33.77 -0.05
C ASN A 294 4.49 -34.49 1.29
N GLY A 295 3.42 -34.55 2.12
CA GLY A 295 3.44 -35.20 3.43
C GLY A 295 4.23 -34.46 4.52
N LYS A 296 4.61 -33.20 4.28
CA LYS A 296 5.24 -32.32 5.28
C LYS A 296 4.29 -31.19 5.65
N HIS A 297 4.22 -30.92 6.95
CA HIS A 297 3.45 -29.80 7.51
C HIS A 297 4.31 -28.54 7.56
N TYR A 298 3.79 -27.45 7.02
CA TYR A 298 4.45 -26.15 7.03
C TYR A 298 3.62 -25.16 7.83
N LEU A 299 4.31 -24.29 8.57
CA LEU A 299 3.69 -23.27 9.41
C LEU A 299 3.76 -21.91 8.73
N LEU A 300 2.61 -21.25 8.69
CA LEU A 300 2.45 -19.88 8.24
C LEU A 300 1.96 -18.99 9.39
N GLN A 301 2.19 -17.71 9.27
CA GLN A 301 1.65 -16.70 10.18
C GLN A 301 1.04 -15.55 9.39
N VAL A 302 -0.15 -15.09 9.79
CA VAL A 302 -0.78 -13.89 9.22
C VAL A 302 0.09 -12.69 9.53
N ARG A 303 0.67 -12.09 8.48
CA ARG A 303 1.48 -10.87 8.56
C ARG A 303 0.61 -9.63 8.45
N LYS A 304 -0.32 -9.63 7.49
CA LYS A 304 -1.14 -8.46 7.18
C LYS A 304 -2.55 -8.89 6.79
N VAL A 305 -3.53 -8.15 7.30
CA VAL A 305 -4.93 -8.22 6.91
C VAL A 305 -5.28 -6.94 6.18
N TYR A 306 -5.88 -7.06 5.01
CA TYR A 306 -6.36 -5.91 4.23
C TYR A 306 -7.86 -5.76 4.51
N PRO A 307 -8.30 -4.66 5.14
CA PRO A 307 -9.69 -4.52 5.60
C PRO A 307 -10.68 -4.25 4.46
N GLU A 308 -10.20 -4.04 3.25
CA GLU A 308 -11.05 -3.80 2.08
C GLU A 308 -11.70 -5.11 1.64
N VAL A 309 -13.04 -5.15 1.68
CA VAL A 309 -13.84 -6.28 1.17
C VAL A 309 -14.19 -6.03 -0.29
N ARG A 310 -13.92 -7.01 -1.14
CA ARG A 310 -14.33 -7.05 -2.56
C ARG A 310 -14.97 -8.40 -2.86
N ASP A 311 -16.12 -8.40 -3.49
CA ASP A 311 -16.88 -9.61 -3.83
C ASP A 311 -17.11 -10.55 -2.64
N GLY A 312 -17.42 -9.97 -1.44
CA GLY A 312 -17.65 -10.72 -0.20
C GLY A 312 -16.40 -11.34 0.41
N ARG A 313 -15.20 -10.93 0.00
CA ARG A 313 -13.91 -11.46 0.48
C ARG A 313 -12.93 -10.35 0.81
N PHE A 314 -12.08 -10.59 1.80
CA PHE A 314 -10.93 -9.74 2.12
C PHE A 314 -9.62 -10.50 1.94
N ARG A 315 -8.56 -9.77 1.71
CA ARG A 315 -7.23 -10.32 1.42
C ARG A 315 -6.36 -10.36 2.67
N ILE A 316 -5.59 -11.43 2.81
CA ILE A 316 -4.58 -11.58 3.85
C ILE A 316 -3.26 -12.05 3.23
N ASP A 317 -2.16 -11.62 3.83
CA ASP A 317 -0.82 -12.08 3.50
C ASP A 317 -0.26 -12.91 4.67
N PHE A 318 0.20 -14.12 4.37
CA PHE A 318 0.94 -14.97 5.29
C PHE A 318 2.44 -14.91 4.99
N ILE A 319 3.24 -15.10 6.01
CA ILE A 319 4.68 -15.38 5.90
C ILE A 319 4.98 -16.77 6.42
N PHE A 320 6.01 -17.38 5.89
CA PHE A 320 6.49 -18.68 6.38
C PHE A 320 7.13 -18.50 7.76
N LYS A 321 6.79 -19.42 8.69
CA LYS A 321 7.38 -19.44 10.03
C LYS A 321 8.23 -20.71 10.19
N GLY A 322 9.55 -20.55 10.19
CA GLY A 322 10.48 -21.67 10.24
C GLY A 322 10.84 -22.22 8.87
N VAL A 323 10.75 -23.54 8.71
CA VAL A 323 11.12 -24.23 7.46
C VAL A 323 10.11 -23.92 6.36
N ARG A 324 10.61 -23.58 5.17
CA ARG A 324 9.81 -23.39 3.96
C ARG A 324 10.05 -24.54 2.95
N PRO A 325 9.11 -24.80 2.03
CA PRO A 325 9.34 -25.76 0.95
C PRO A 325 10.56 -25.38 0.11
N GLY A 326 11.38 -26.36 -0.31
CA GLY A 326 12.60 -26.11 -1.07
C GLY A 326 12.35 -25.59 -2.50
N ASN A 327 11.23 -25.98 -3.11
CA ASN A 327 10.89 -25.65 -4.51
C ASN A 327 9.64 -24.77 -4.55
N ILE A 328 9.73 -23.58 -3.97
CA ILE A 328 8.65 -22.60 -4.04
C ILE A 328 8.70 -21.89 -5.40
N ARG A 329 7.54 -21.80 -6.06
CA ARG A 329 7.38 -21.03 -7.31
C ARG A 329 6.24 -20.02 -7.15
N THR A 330 6.44 -18.84 -7.68
CA THR A 330 5.39 -17.83 -7.80
C THR A 330 4.17 -18.39 -8.55
N GLY A 331 2.98 -18.10 -8.07
CA GLY A 331 1.72 -18.58 -8.66
C GLY A 331 1.27 -19.94 -8.15
N GLN A 332 2.08 -20.66 -7.38
CA GLN A 332 1.72 -21.94 -6.79
C GLN A 332 0.62 -21.75 -5.74
N THR A 333 -0.40 -22.63 -5.75
CA THR A 333 -1.51 -22.58 -4.78
C THR A 333 -1.30 -23.62 -3.67
N TYR A 334 -1.53 -23.18 -2.43
CA TYR A 334 -1.56 -24.02 -1.24
C TYR A 334 -2.94 -23.94 -0.57
N TYR A 335 -3.44 -25.09 -0.09
CA TYR A 335 -4.62 -25.14 0.76
C TYR A 335 -4.20 -24.87 2.21
N VAL A 336 -4.56 -23.70 2.70
CA VAL A 336 -4.08 -23.20 3.99
C VAL A 336 -5.17 -23.26 5.02
N ASP A 337 -4.94 -23.95 6.13
CA ASP A 337 -5.84 -24.03 7.27
C ASP A 337 -5.51 -22.93 8.28
N LEU A 338 -6.26 -21.83 8.22
CA LEU A 338 -6.10 -20.69 9.11
C LEU A 338 -6.78 -20.94 10.45
N GLN A 339 -6.01 -20.96 11.52
CA GLN A 339 -6.52 -21.13 12.89
C GLN A 339 -7.18 -19.84 13.37
N LEU A 340 -8.49 -19.92 13.69
CA LEU A 340 -9.28 -18.77 14.14
C LEU A 340 -9.43 -18.72 15.68
N GLY A 341 -9.08 -19.79 16.36
CA GLY A 341 -9.16 -19.90 17.81
C GLY A 341 -8.36 -21.06 18.36
N GLN A 342 -8.29 -21.12 19.69
CA GLN A 342 -7.66 -22.25 20.37
C GLN A 342 -8.53 -23.49 20.26
N SER A 343 -7.87 -24.63 20.11
CA SER A 343 -8.49 -25.95 20.18
C SER A 343 -9.10 -26.20 21.55
N LYS A 344 -10.36 -26.61 21.61
CA LYS A 344 -11.07 -26.90 22.86
C LYS A 344 -11.87 -28.20 22.72
N GLN A 345 -12.05 -28.90 23.84
CA GLN A 345 -12.97 -30.03 23.87
C GLN A 345 -14.42 -29.57 23.68
N ALA A 346 -15.10 -30.11 22.70
CA ALA A 346 -16.49 -29.79 22.37
C ALA A 346 -17.28 -31.04 21.93
N ILE A 347 -18.59 -30.96 21.95
CA ILE A 347 -19.47 -31.93 21.31
C ILE A 347 -19.48 -31.58 19.83
N ILE A 348 -19.17 -32.53 18.98
CA ILE A 348 -19.08 -32.31 17.53
C ILE A 348 -19.96 -33.30 16.76
N ILE A 349 -20.46 -32.84 15.63
CA ILE A 349 -21.14 -33.67 14.61
C ILE A 349 -20.51 -33.45 13.25
N PRO A 350 -20.41 -34.47 12.39
CA PRO A 350 -19.93 -34.30 11.03
C PRO A 350 -20.77 -33.29 10.25
N LYS A 351 -20.11 -32.50 9.38
CA LYS A 351 -20.83 -31.65 8.44
C LYS A 351 -21.68 -32.44 7.49
N GLY A 352 -22.87 -31.90 7.19
CA GLY A 352 -23.82 -32.54 6.28
C GLY A 352 -24.85 -31.57 5.73
N THR A 353 -25.56 -32.02 4.71
CA THR A 353 -26.53 -31.20 3.97
C THR A 353 -27.80 -30.88 4.76
N PHE A 354 -28.04 -31.52 5.95
CA PHE A 354 -29.14 -31.16 6.84
C PHE A 354 -29.17 -29.69 7.20
N TYR A 355 -27.97 -29.05 7.30
CA TYR A 355 -27.82 -27.66 7.70
C TYR A 355 -28.50 -26.69 6.74
N SER A 356 -28.46 -26.97 5.43
CA SER A 356 -29.06 -26.09 4.41
C SER A 356 -30.58 -25.95 4.58
N VAL A 357 -31.25 -27.01 5.10
CA VAL A 357 -32.71 -27.03 5.32
C VAL A 357 -33.06 -26.53 6.72
N THR A 358 -32.26 -26.86 7.73
CA THR A 358 -32.61 -26.62 9.15
C THR A 358 -32.00 -25.32 9.70
N GLY A 359 -31.01 -24.73 9.01
CA GLY A 359 -30.20 -23.62 9.54
C GLY A 359 -29.50 -23.99 10.84
N GLY A 360 -29.32 -25.29 11.14
CA GLY A 360 -28.71 -25.76 12.38
C GLY A 360 -29.56 -25.64 13.62
N GLN A 361 -30.89 -25.41 13.47
CA GLN A 361 -31.79 -25.26 14.60
C GLN A 361 -32.34 -26.61 15.15
N TRP A 362 -32.35 -27.64 14.33
CA TRP A 362 -32.81 -28.95 14.71
C TRP A 362 -32.17 -30.05 13.85
N ILE A 363 -32.16 -31.27 14.38
CA ILE A 363 -31.60 -32.47 13.74
C ILE A 363 -32.43 -33.70 14.08
N PHE A 364 -32.40 -34.73 13.23
CA PHE A 364 -32.99 -36.03 13.56
C PHE A 364 -31.98 -36.89 14.32
N VAL A 365 -32.37 -37.31 15.54
CA VAL A 365 -31.59 -38.21 16.42
C VAL A 365 -32.18 -39.60 16.36
N LEU A 366 -31.35 -40.60 16.09
CA LEU A 366 -31.78 -42.00 16.08
C LEU A 366 -32.04 -42.48 17.49
N ASP A 367 -33.06 -43.32 17.63
CA ASP A 367 -33.32 -44.04 18.86
C ASP A 367 -32.28 -45.18 19.07
N LYS A 368 -32.20 -45.72 20.28
CA LYS A 368 -31.25 -46.80 20.60
C LYS A 368 -31.48 -48.07 19.79
N SER A 369 -32.68 -48.28 19.23
CA SER A 369 -32.97 -49.42 18.37
C SER A 369 -32.56 -49.23 16.92
N GLY A 370 -32.25 -47.99 16.52
CA GLY A 370 -31.92 -47.60 15.15
C GLY A 370 -33.09 -47.71 14.17
N LYS A 371 -34.34 -47.91 14.67
CA LYS A 371 -35.54 -48.07 13.83
C LYS A 371 -36.33 -46.78 13.66
N LYS A 372 -36.10 -45.79 14.49
CA LYS A 372 -36.78 -44.50 14.45
C LYS A 372 -35.78 -43.36 14.64
N ALA A 373 -36.08 -42.18 14.10
CA ALA A 373 -35.39 -40.95 14.42
C ALA A 373 -36.39 -39.86 14.79
N TYR A 374 -36.06 -39.08 15.78
CA TYR A 374 -36.86 -38.00 16.33
C TYR A 374 -36.24 -36.67 16.06
N ARG A 375 -37.05 -35.71 15.64
CA ARG A 375 -36.65 -34.31 15.48
C ARG A 375 -36.30 -33.72 16.86
N ARG A 376 -35.09 -33.20 17.02
CA ARG A 376 -34.63 -32.59 18.26
C ARG A 376 -34.04 -31.22 17.97
N LYS A 377 -34.44 -30.23 18.76
CA LYS A 377 -33.85 -28.89 18.69
C LYS A 377 -32.42 -28.95 19.17
N ILE A 378 -31.54 -28.27 18.43
CA ILE A 378 -30.11 -28.13 18.74
C ILE A 378 -29.66 -26.68 18.62
N THR A 379 -28.53 -26.36 19.22
CA THR A 379 -27.85 -25.09 19.03
C THR A 379 -26.47 -25.39 18.52
N ILE A 380 -26.16 -24.97 17.29
CA ILE A 380 -24.87 -25.09 16.68
C ILE A 380 -24.05 -23.82 17.03
N GLY A 381 -22.80 -24.01 17.43
CA GLY A 381 -21.84 -22.98 17.71
C GLY A 381 -20.92 -22.73 16.52
N ARG A 382 -19.62 -22.94 16.74
CA ARG A 382 -18.57 -22.77 15.71
C ARG A 382 -18.61 -23.92 14.70
N GLN A 383 -18.04 -23.66 13.53
CA GLN A 383 -17.89 -24.66 12.47
C GLN A 383 -16.50 -24.64 11.88
N ASN A 384 -16.02 -25.79 11.45
CA ASN A 384 -14.84 -25.93 10.62
C ASN A 384 -15.21 -26.70 9.32
N PRO A 385 -14.31 -26.96 8.39
CA PRO A 385 -14.64 -27.69 7.16
C PRO A 385 -15.24 -29.06 7.34
N GLN A 386 -15.00 -29.75 8.47
CA GLN A 386 -15.39 -31.15 8.70
C GLN A 386 -16.53 -31.30 9.71
N TYR A 387 -16.62 -30.42 10.71
CA TYR A 387 -17.52 -30.60 11.86
C TYR A 387 -18.26 -29.32 12.22
N TYR A 388 -19.45 -29.51 12.84
CA TYR A 388 -20.14 -28.48 13.61
C TYR A 388 -19.93 -28.74 15.11
N GLU A 389 -19.64 -27.68 15.86
CA GLU A 389 -19.69 -27.66 17.32
C GLU A 389 -21.16 -27.57 17.75
N VAL A 390 -21.60 -28.45 18.64
CA VAL A 390 -22.95 -28.42 19.23
C VAL A 390 -22.85 -27.90 20.64
N ILE A 391 -23.56 -26.81 20.92
CA ILE A 391 -23.57 -26.17 22.25
C ILE A 391 -24.60 -26.86 23.13
N GLU A 392 -25.80 -27.17 22.57
CA GLU A 392 -26.90 -27.76 23.31
C GLU A 392 -27.71 -28.71 22.41
N GLY A 393 -28.35 -29.72 23.04
CA GLY A 393 -29.36 -30.58 22.41
C GLY A 393 -28.88 -31.97 22.04
N LEU A 394 -27.58 -32.29 22.10
CA LEU A 394 -27.05 -33.63 21.80
C LEU A 394 -26.11 -34.13 22.90
N GLU A 395 -26.07 -35.45 23.07
CA GLU A 395 -25.17 -36.15 23.99
C GLU A 395 -24.15 -37.00 23.22
N PRO A 396 -22.93 -37.14 23.72
CA PRO A 396 -21.91 -37.99 23.11
C PRO A 396 -22.40 -39.46 23.00
N GLY A 397 -22.16 -40.05 21.84
CA GLY A 397 -22.60 -41.43 21.55
C GLY A 397 -23.95 -41.52 20.83
N GLU A 398 -24.71 -40.46 20.73
CA GLU A 398 -25.92 -40.43 19.94
C GLU A 398 -25.59 -40.48 18.43
N GLN A 399 -26.52 -41.04 17.65
CA GLN A 399 -26.47 -41.06 16.20
C GLN A 399 -27.43 -40.04 15.62
N VAL A 400 -26.97 -39.26 14.65
CA VAL A 400 -27.77 -38.20 14.01
C VAL A 400 -27.73 -38.33 12.48
N ILE A 401 -28.80 -37.92 11.82
CA ILE A 401 -28.89 -37.94 10.37
C ILE A 401 -28.28 -36.62 9.86
N VAL A 402 -27.23 -36.72 9.05
CA VAL A 402 -26.53 -35.56 8.50
C VAL A 402 -26.76 -35.33 7.00
N SER A 403 -27.52 -36.22 6.34
CA SER A 403 -27.99 -36.06 4.95
C SER A 403 -29.06 -34.96 4.82
N GLY A 404 -29.44 -34.61 3.58
CA GLY A 404 -30.48 -33.60 3.32
C GLY A 404 -31.88 -33.97 3.82
N TYR A 405 -32.63 -32.96 4.20
CA TYR A 405 -33.97 -33.11 4.81
C TYR A 405 -35.12 -32.65 3.90
N GLU A 406 -34.88 -32.37 2.63
CA GLU A 406 -35.88 -31.79 1.73
C GLU A 406 -37.17 -32.63 1.66
N ALA A 407 -37.05 -33.98 1.69
CA ALA A 407 -38.17 -34.91 1.56
C ALA A 407 -38.99 -35.12 2.85
N TYR A 408 -38.44 -34.72 4.02
CA TYR A 408 -39.06 -35.06 5.32
C TYR A 408 -38.98 -33.94 6.38
N LYS A 409 -38.72 -32.70 5.93
CA LYS A 409 -38.58 -31.50 6.79
C LYS A 409 -39.84 -31.22 7.67
N ASP A 410 -41.04 -31.64 7.21
CA ASP A 410 -42.30 -31.37 7.87
C ASP A 410 -42.72 -32.49 8.85
N ASN A 411 -41.88 -33.51 9.01
CA ASN A 411 -42.17 -34.65 9.87
C ASN A 411 -41.38 -34.56 11.19
N ASP A 412 -41.99 -35.07 12.28
CA ASP A 412 -41.34 -35.07 13.59
C ASP A 412 -40.68 -36.43 13.90
N VAL A 413 -41.14 -37.51 13.27
CA VAL A 413 -40.61 -38.86 13.46
C VAL A 413 -40.39 -39.55 12.12
N LEU A 414 -39.20 -40.09 11.93
CA LEU A 414 -38.88 -40.97 10.81
C LEU A 414 -38.85 -42.40 11.29
N VAL A 415 -39.46 -43.30 10.52
CA VAL A 415 -39.47 -44.76 10.77
C VAL A 415 -38.74 -45.44 9.64
N PHE A 416 -37.74 -46.22 9.97
CA PHE A 416 -36.91 -46.90 8.97
C PHE A 416 -37.46 -48.30 8.67
N ASN A 417 -37.50 -48.63 7.39
CA ASN A 417 -37.85 -49.95 6.89
C ASN A 417 -36.70 -50.92 6.97
#